data_c9abae54eba23e9cd7e86b460c30186e
#
_entry.id   c9abae54eba23e9cd7e86b460c30186e
#
_cell.length_a   1.000
_cell.length_b   1.000
_cell.length_c   1.000
_cell.angle_alpha   90.00
_cell.angle_beta   90.00
_cell.angle_gamma   90.00
#
_symmetry.space_group_name_H-M   'P 1'
#
loop_
_entity.id
_entity.type
_entity.pdbx_description
1 polymer ?
#
loop_
_entity_poly.entity_id
_entity_poly.type
_entity_poly.pdbx_seq_one_letter_code
_entity_poly.pdbx_strand_id
1 'polypeptide(L)'
;MNAYAHTREGFPPSSWEPLYVHLDKVSQSSADFADAFTAKPWGDVLGRCHDLGKLSQAFQDYLREAGLKSADVGAEDDSDTHTTGKRVDHSTFGARFAENAVGGIFGQILAFCVAGHHTGLPDETSDGDLGGRSTLRYKLDATKYLIAPVDTPEIELPKLALPFHLKSPTDAAFQLGFFTRMLFSCPAI
;
A
#
# COMPACT_ATOMS: atom_id res chain seq x y z
N MET A 1 5.63 10.80 -16.96
CA MET A 1 5.47 11.92 -15.98
C MET A 1 6.31 11.59 -14.76
N ASN A 2 7.06 12.52 -14.16
CA ASN A 2 7.82 12.23 -12.94
C ASN A 2 6.84 12.23 -11.75
N ALA A 3 6.62 11.06 -11.14
CA ALA A 3 5.83 10.93 -9.93
C ALA A 3 6.77 10.92 -8.71
N TYR A 4 6.32 11.54 -7.62
CA TYR A 4 7.05 11.67 -6.37
C TYR A 4 6.31 10.95 -5.23
N ALA A 5 7.09 10.37 -4.31
CA ALA A 5 6.56 9.74 -3.11
C ALA A 5 6.37 10.75 -1.98
N HIS A 6 7.37 11.62 -1.78
CA HIS A 6 7.41 12.58 -0.68
C HIS A 6 7.93 13.94 -1.16
N THR A 7 7.44 15.00 -0.53
CA THR A 7 7.99 16.34 -0.67
C THR A 7 9.27 16.48 0.16
N ARG A 8 10.08 17.49 -0.17
CA ARG A 8 11.19 17.91 0.68
C ARG A 8 10.98 19.40 1.00
N GLU A 9 10.74 19.68 2.28
CA GLU A 9 10.45 21.03 2.77
C GLU A 9 11.53 22.02 2.34
N GLY A 10 11.09 23.18 1.83
CA GLY A 10 11.99 24.24 1.36
C GLY A 10 12.74 23.95 0.05
N PHE A 11 12.47 22.81 -0.60
CA PHE A 11 13.13 22.43 -1.84
C PHE A 11 12.15 22.29 -3.01
N PRO A 12 12.59 22.58 -4.26
CA PRO A 12 11.75 22.42 -5.44
C PRO A 12 11.48 20.93 -5.73
N PRO A 13 10.44 20.60 -6.53
CA PRO A 13 10.08 19.22 -6.89
C PRO A 13 11.22 18.41 -7.50
N SER A 14 12.20 19.04 -8.13
CA SER A 14 13.40 18.35 -8.64
C SER A 14 14.26 17.70 -7.56
N SER A 15 14.04 18.06 -6.30
CA SER A 15 14.74 17.52 -5.13
C SER A 15 13.88 16.59 -4.28
N TRP A 16 12.63 16.35 -4.68
CA TRP A 16 11.72 15.44 -3.99
C TRP A 16 12.07 13.99 -4.31
N GLU A 17 11.65 13.07 -3.44
CA GLU A 17 11.91 11.65 -3.65
C GLU A 17 11.08 11.11 -4.81
N PRO A 18 11.71 10.59 -5.89
CA PRO A 18 10.97 9.94 -6.97
C PRO A 18 10.25 8.68 -6.47
N LEU A 19 9.00 8.49 -6.89
CA LEU A 19 8.19 7.37 -6.43
C LEU A 19 8.83 6.01 -6.70
N TYR A 20 9.43 5.81 -7.88
CA TYR A 20 10.09 4.54 -8.21
C TYR A 20 11.27 4.22 -7.28
N VAL A 21 12.03 5.25 -6.85
CA VAL A 21 13.14 5.08 -5.89
C VAL A 21 12.60 4.68 -4.52
N HIS A 22 11.51 5.30 -4.09
CA HIS A 22 10.82 4.96 -2.85
C HIS A 22 10.32 3.51 -2.88
N LEU A 23 9.57 3.13 -3.93
CA LEU A 23 9.06 1.77 -4.08
C LEU A 23 10.17 0.71 -4.08
N ASP A 24 11.29 0.96 -4.75
CA ASP A 24 12.44 0.05 -4.75
C ASP A 24 13.09 -0.08 -3.36
N LYS A 25 13.25 1.01 -2.63
CA LYS A 25 13.79 0.98 -1.26
C LYS A 25 12.87 0.20 -0.32
N VAL A 26 11.57 0.48 -0.35
CA VAL A 26 10.60 -0.21 0.51
C VAL A 26 10.47 -1.68 0.12
N SER A 27 10.51 -2.00 -1.18
CA SER A 27 10.55 -3.37 -1.67
C SER A 27 11.76 -4.14 -1.12
N GLN A 28 12.95 -3.58 -1.22
CA GLN A 28 14.16 -4.22 -0.70
C GLN A 28 14.07 -4.41 0.82
N SER A 29 13.70 -3.37 1.55
CA SER A 29 13.57 -3.42 3.01
C SER A 29 12.53 -4.44 3.46
N SER A 30 11.34 -4.43 2.85
CA SER A 30 10.27 -5.40 3.15
C SER A 30 10.67 -6.83 2.81
N ALA A 31 11.38 -7.03 1.70
CA ALA A 31 11.91 -8.33 1.31
C ALA A 31 12.92 -8.86 2.35
N ASP A 32 13.81 -8.02 2.82
CA ASP A 32 14.82 -8.39 3.81
C ASP A 32 14.17 -8.73 5.17
N PHE A 33 13.14 -8.00 5.61
CA PHE A 33 12.37 -8.36 6.81
C PHE A 33 11.60 -9.68 6.62
N ALA A 34 10.96 -9.87 5.49
CA ALA A 34 10.19 -11.10 5.22
C ALA A 34 11.10 -12.34 5.04
N ASP A 35 12.37 -12.15 4.73
CA ASP A 35 13.34 -13.25 4.62
C ASP A 35 13.54 -13.99 5.95
N ALA A 36 13.35 -13.31 7.08
CA ALA A 36 13.41 -13.90 8.41
C ALA A 36 12.42 -15.06 8.62
N PHE A 37 11.32 -15.10 7.85
CA PHE A 37 10.36 -16.20 7.83
C PHE A 37 10.15 -16.81 6.43
N THR A 38 11.18 -16.75 5.61
CA THR A 38 11.27 -17.40 4.28
C THR A 38 10.21 -16.88 3.28
N ALA A 39 9.81 -15.62 3.43
CA ALA A 39 8.79 -14.97 2.61
C ALA A 39 9.32 -13.77 1.81
N LYS A 40 10.61 -13.75 1.49
CA LYS A 40 11.27 -12.66 0.75
C LYS A 40 10.50 -12.18 -0.49
N PRO A 41 10.00 -13.07 -1.39
CA PRO A 41 9.22 -12.63 -2.56
C PRO A 41 7.92 -11.88 -2.19
N TRP A 42 7.31 -12.21 -1.06
CA TRP A 42 6.12 -11.53 -0.57
C TRP A 42 6.42 -10.10 -0.13
N GLY A 43 7.52 -9.91 0.61
CA GLY A 43 7.97 -8.58 1.01
C GLY A 43 8.31 -7.70 -0.19
N ASP A 44 8.97 -8.26 -1.22
CA ASP A 44 9.25 -7.55 -2.47
C ASP A 44 7.96 -7.04 -3.12
N VAL A 45 6.96 -7.90 -3.29
CA VAL A 45 5.66 -7.51 -3.89
C VAL A 45 4.95 -6.45 -3.06
N LEU A 46 4.94 -6.59 -1.73
CA LEU A 46 4.32 -5.61 -0.84
C LEU A 46 4.94 -4.23 -1.03
N GLY A 47 6.27 -4.14 -0.98
CA GLY A 47 6.96 -2.87 -1.15
C GLY A 47 6.75 -2.24 -2.51
N ARG A 48 6.67 -3.03 -3.59
CA ARG A 48 6.35 -2.52 -4.93
C ARG A 48 4.93 -2.01 -5.06
N CYS A 49 3.97 -2.56 -4.31
CA CYS A 49 2.56 -2.26 -4.47
C CYS A 49 2.02 -1.20 -3.51
N HIS A 50 2.65 -1.00 -2.32
CA HIS A 50 2.03 -0.25 -1.22
C HIS A 50 1.58 1.16 -1.61
N ASP A 51 2.39 1.86 -2.38
CA ASP A 51 2.22 3.27 -2.74
C ASP A 51 1.93 3.52 -4.22
N LEU A 52 1.55 2.50 -5.00
CA LEU A 52 1.25 2.66 -6.44
C LEU A 52 0.17 3.72 -6.71
N GLY A 53 -0.75 3.93 -5.80
CA GLY A 53 -1.77 4.98 -5.94
C GLY A 53 -1.21 6.40 -5.95
N LYS A 54 0.02 6.60 -5.47
CA LYS A 54 0.74 7.87 -5.58
C LYS A 54 1.06 8.25 -7.04
N LEU A 55 0.96 7.32 -7.99
CA LEU A 55 1.04 7.62 -9.43
C LEU A 55 -0.14 8.47 -9.92
N SER A 56 -1.26 8.53 -9.21
CA SER A 56 -2.44 9.28 -9.65
C SER A 56 -2.15 10.78 -9.74
N GLN A 57 -2.71 11.42 -10.77
CA GLN A 57 -2.60 12.87 -10.94
C GLN A 57 -3.11 13.62 -9.69
N ALA A 58 -4.22 13.14 -9.11
CA ALA A 58 -4.80 13.73 -7.91
C ALA A 58 -3.83 13.73 -6.72
N PHE A 59 -3.08 12.64 -6.52
CA PHE A 59 -2.07 12.58 -5.47
C PHE A 59 -0.87 13.48 -5.77
N GLN A 60 -0.41 13.52 -7.02
CA GLN A 60 0.70 14.38 -7.42
C GLN A 60 0.35 15.87 -7.30
N ASP A 61 -0.89 16.26 -7.58
CA ASP A 61 -1.36 17.63 -7.39
C ASP A 61 -1.47 17.96 -5.90
N TYR A 62 -1.97 17.02 -5.08
CA TYR A 62 -1.97 17.15 -3.62
C TYR A 62 -0.55 17.38 -3.06
N LEU A 63 0.45 16.60 -3.51
CA LEU A 63 1.84 16.79 -3.09
C LEU A 63 2.39 18.17 -3.47
N ARG A 64 2.10 18.65 -4.69
CA ARG A 64 2.54 19.98 -5.14
C ARG A 64 1.92 21.08 -4.29
N GLU A 65 0.61 20.97 -4.01
CA GLU A 65 -0.08 21.95 -3.15
C GLU A 65 0.48 21.92 -1.71
N ALA A 66 0.73 20.74 -1.15
CA ALA A 66 1.34 20.58 0.17
C ALA A 66 2.75 21.19 0.21
N GLY A 67 3.59 20.87 -0.78
CA GLY A 67 4.95 21.39 -0.86
C GLY A 67 5.03 22.91 -1.03
N LEU A 68 4.02 23.54 -1.65
CA LEU A 68 3.93 25.00 -1.76
C LEU A 68 3.48 25.65 -0.45
N LYS A 69 2.67 24.96 0.35
CA LYS A 69 2.17 25.46 1.65
C LYS A 69 3.17 25.23 2.78
N SER A 70 4.09 24.31 2.62
CA SER A 70 5.03 23.83 3.64
C SER A 70 6.16 24.83 3.98
N ALA A 71 6.09 26.05 3.51
CA ALA A 71 6.94 27.11 4.11
C ALA A 71 6.59 27.38 5.59
N ASP A 72 5.49 26.81 6.12
CA ASP A 72 4.96 27.11 7.46
C ASP A 72 4.58 25.88 8.32
N VAL A 73 4.60 24.64 7.79
CA VAL A 73 4.20 23.46 8.59
C VAL A 73 5.06 22.26 8.18
N GLY A 74 5.77 21.66 9.14
CA GLY A 74 6.53 20.43 8.96
C GLY A 74 5.63 19.30 8.43
N ALA A 75 5.86 18.88 7.21
CA ALA A 75 5.06 17.88 6.51
C ALA A 75 5.66 16.49 6.65
N GLU A 76 5.86 16.03 7.89
CA GLU A 76 6.03 14.61 8.22
C GLU A 76 4.87 14.15 9.09
N ASP A 77 3.66 14.24 8.56
CA ASP A 77 2.52 13.66 9.24
C ASP A 77 1.74 12.75 8.28
N ASP A 78 2.18 11.49 8.19
CA ASP A 78 1.37 10.37 7.74
C ASP A 78 0.25 10.07 8.77
N SER A 79 0.20 10.82 9.89
CA SER A 79 -0.81 10.69 10.90
C SER A 79 -2.10 11.41 10.51
N ASP A 80 -3.19 10.86 10.93
CA ASP A 80 -4.60 11.16 10.63
C ASP A 80 -5.10 12.54 11.15
N THR A 81 -4.22 13.53 11.36
CA THR A 81 -4.55 14.78 12.04
C THR A 81 -4.61 15.98 11.12
N HIS A 82 -5.84 16.39 10.83
CA HIS A 82 -6.35 17.77 10.68
C HIS A 82 -5.48 18.84 10.00
N THR A 83 -5.25 18.68 8.70
CA THR A 83 -5.13 19.86 7.83
C THR A 83 -6.30 19.87 6.84
N THR A 84 -6.86 21.04 6.57
CA THR A 84 -8.06 21.30 5.79
C THR A 84 -7.95 20.98 4.29
N GLY A 85 -7.10 20.00 3.93
CA GLY A 85 -6.92 19.47 2.58
C GLY A 85 -7.61 18.12 2.43
N LYS A 86 -8.38 17.94 1.37
CA LYS A 86 -9.05 16.69 1.02
C LYS A 86 -8.00 15.59 0.81
N ARG A 87 -7.95 14.63 1.73
CA ARG A 87 -7.02 13.51 1.69
C ARG A 87 -7.23 12.68 0.41
N VAL A 88 -6.16 12.32 -0.29
CA VAL A 88 -6.20 11.49 -1.50
C VAL A 88 -5.81 10.06 -1.12
N ASP A 89 -6.75 9.13 -1.25
CA ASP A 89 -6.48 7.71 -1.02
C ASP A 89 -5.52 7.20 -2.10
N HIS A 90 -4.41 6.62 -1.68
CA HIS A 90 -3.41 6.01 -2.55
C HIS A 90 -3.19 4.53 -2.25
N SER A 91 -3.60 4.04 -1.07
CA SER A 91 -3.43 2.64 -0.68
C SER A 91 -4.37 1.70 -1.43
N THR A 92 -5.59 2.13 -1.72
CA THR A 92 -6.61 1.30 -2.38
C THR A 92 -6.20 0.88 -3.79
N PHE A 93 -5.55 1.77 -4.56
CA PHE A 93 -5.09 1.40 -5.90
C PHE A 93 -4.03 0.29 -5.86
N GLY A 94 -3.02 0.42 -4.99
CA GLY A 94 -1.99 -0.60 -4.82
C GLY A 94 -2.56 -1.94 -4.34
N ALA A 95 -3.52 -1.91 -3.42
CA ALA A 95 -4.21 -3.11 -2.95
C ALA A 95 -4.97 -3.83 -4.08
N ARG A 96 -5.71 -3.09 -4.91
CA ARG A 96 -6.40 -3.66 -6.09
C ARG A 96 -5.43 -4.19 -7.12
N PHE A 97 -4.35 -3.47 -7.36
CA PHE A 97 -3.30 -3.92 -8.29
C PHE A 97 -2.74 -5.27 -7.82
N ALA A 98 -2.36 -5.39 -6.54
CA ALA A 98 -1.82 -6.62 -5.98
C ALA A 98 -2.83 -7.78 -6.02
N GLU A 99 -4.12 -7.51 -5.67
CA GLU A 99 -5.18 -8.52 -5.74
C GLU A 99 -5.36 -9.06 -7.17
N ASN A 100 -5.43 -8.18 -8.15
CA ASN A 100 -5.67 -8.56 -9.54
C ASN A 100 -4.45 -9.22 -10.21
N ALA A 101 -3.26 -8.71 -9.95
CA ALA A 101 -2.04 -9.21 -10.59
C ALA A 101 -1.62 -10.59 -10.07
N VAL A 102 -1.84 -10.86 -8.78
CA VAL A 102 -1.49 -12.15 -8.16
C VAL A 102 -2.66 -13.11 -8.16
N GLY A 103 -3.85 -12.61 -7.87
CA GLY A 103 -5.09 -13.40 -7.84
C GLY A 103 -5.23 -14.32 -6.63
N GLY A 104 -6.45 -14.88 -6.46
CA GLY A 104 -6.77 -15.86 -5.43
C GLY A 104 -6.46 -15.37 -4.01
N ILE A 105 -6.23 -16.33 -3.11
CA ILE A 105 -5.94 -16.04 -1.70
C ILE A 105 -4.63 -15.26 -1.50
N PHE A 106 -3.66 -15.41 -2.39
CA PHE A 106 -2.39 -14.72 -2.29
C PHE A 106 -2.55 -13.22 -2.61
N GLY A 107 -3.31 -12.92 -3.67
CA GLY A 107 -3.67 -11.52 -3.98
C GLY A 107 -4.48 -10.87 -2.86
N GLN A 108 -5.40 -11.60 -2.23
CA GLN A 108 -6.17 -11.13 -1.09
C GLN A 108 -5.29 -10.81 0.13
N ILE A 109 -4.33 -11.67 0.47
CA ILE A 109 -3.35 -11.42 1.55
C ILE A 109 -2.59 -10.12 1.31
N LEU A 110 -2.08 -9.95 0.09
CA LEU A 110 -1.36 -8.73 -0.30
C LEU A 110 -2.27 -7.50 -0.21
N ALA A 111 -3.51 -7.62 -0.70
CA ALA A 111 -4.48 -6.52 -0.65
C ALA A 111 -4.78 -6.07 0.79
N PHE A 112 -4.91 -6.99 1.75
CA PHE A 112 -5.05 -6.65 3.17
C PHE A 112 -3.87 -5.83 3.67
N CYS A 113 -2.64 -6.28 3.40
CA CYS A 113 -1.43 -5.61 3.85
C CYS A 113 -1.31 -4.21 3.23
N VAL A 114 -1.51 -4.10 1.91
CA VAL A 114 -1.40 -2.84 1.18
C VAL A 114 -2.53 -1.86 1.56
N ALA A 115 -3.79 -2.32 1.67
CA ALA A 115 -4.89 -1.44 2.04
C ALA A 115 -4.78 -0.89 3.47
N GLY A 116 -4.08 -1.61 4.33
CA GLY A 116 -3.95 -1.30 5.75
C GLY A 116 -2.70 -0.53 6.15
N HIS A 117 -1.73 -0.32 5.26
CA HIS A 117 -0.39 0.14 5.64
C HIS A 117 -0.34 1.47 6.41
N HIS A 118 -1.35 2.34 6.26
CA HIS A 118 -1.48 3.58 7.05
C HIS A 118 -2.48 3.49 8.22
N THR A 119 -3.38 2.53 8.21
CA THR A 119 -4.54 2.53 9.12
C THR A 119 -4.67 1.27 9.96
N GLY A 120 -3.80 0.28 9.77
CA GLY A 120 -3.94 -1.06 10.32
C GLY A 120 -4.70 -1.99 9.38
N LEU A 121 -4.56 -3.30 9.63
CA LEU A 121 -5.25 -4.32 8.83
C LEU A 121 -6.76 -4.10 8.89
N PRO A 122 -7.43 -3.90 7.75
CA PRO A 122 -8.88 -3.77 7.74
C PRO A 122 -9.57 -5.10 7.99
N ASP A 123 -10.83 -5.06 8.38
CA ASP A 123 -11.70 -6.24 8.29
C ASP A 123 -12.05 -6.52 6.82
N GLU A 124 -12.35 -7.77 6.48
CA GLU A 124 -12.73 -8.13 5.11
C GLU A 124 -14.08 -7.50 4.74
N THR A 125 -15.07 -7.73 5.60
CA THR A 125 -16.45 -7.26 5.48
C THR A 125 -16.95 -6.76 6.83
N SER A 126 -18.01 -5.95 6.87
CA SER A 126 -18.68 -5.60 8.12
C SER A 126 -20.06 -6.27 8.19
N ASP A 127 -20.43 -6.77 9.36
CA ASP A 127 -21.79 -7.24 9.64
C ASP A 127 -22.67 -6.01 9.96
N GLY A 128 -23.36 -5.50 8.94
CA GLY A 128 -24.36 -4.43 9.08
C GLY A 128 -23.81 -2.99 8.93
N ASP A 129 -24.69 -2.01 9.17
CA ASP A 129 -24.56 -0.59 8.82
C ASP A 129 -23.46 0.21 9.58
N LEU A 130 -22.73 -0.41 10.47
CA LEU A 130 -21.76 0.27 11.33
C LEU A 130 -20.35 0.30 10.72
N GLY A 131 -20.16 1.03 9.65
CA GLY A 131 -18.81 1.42 9.24
C GLY A 131 -18.18 0.61 8.11
N GLY A 132 -18.95 -0.04 7.26
CA GLY A 132 -18.47 -0.79 6.10
C GLY A 132 -17.45 -0.07 5.19
N ARG A 133 -17.31 1.23 5.34
CA ARG A 133 -16.39 2.07 4.56
C ARG A 133 -14.90 1.81 4.82
N SER A 134 -14.56 1.20 5.94
CA SER A 134 -13.18 0.86 6.30
C SER A 134 -12.80 -0.59 5.96
N THR A 135 -13.75 -1.40 5.50
CA THR A 135 -13.47 -2.80 5.14
C THR A 135 -12.71 -2.92 3.83
N LEU A 136 -11.95 -4.01 3.69
CA LEU A 136 -11.21 -4.27 2.46
C LEU A 136 -12.15 -4.32 1.25
N ARG A 137 -13.26 -5.06 1.33
CA ARG A 137 -14.21 -5.18 0.21
C ARG A 137 -14.82 -3.84 -0.20
N TYR A 138 -15.23 -3.02 0.76
CA TYR A 138 -15.70 -1.68 0.44
C TYR A 138 -14.66 -0.83 -0.30
N LYS A 139 -13.39 -0.86 0.16
CA LYS A 139 -12.30 -0.14 -0.51
C LYS A 139 -12.09 -0.67 -1.93
N LEU A 140 -12.01 -1.98 -2.10
CA LEU A 140 -11.73 -2.60 -3.39
C LEU A 140 -12.89 -2.44 -4.39
N ASP A 141 -14.15 -2.41 -3.94
CA ASP A 141 -15.33 -2.29 -4.80
C ASP A 141 -15.72 -0.84 -5.10
N ALA A 142 -15.25 0.12 -4.31
CA ALA A 142 -15.63 1.52 -4.46
C ALA A 142 -15.08 2.13 -5.75
N THR A 143 -15.97 2.49 -6.68
CA THR A 143 -15.60 3.03 -8.00
C THR A 143 -14.81 4.34 -7.95
N LYS A 144 -14.98 5.14 -6.89
CA LYS A 144 -14.24 6.40 -6.69
C LYS A 144 -12.73 6.22 -6.56
N TYR A 145 -12.27 5.02 -6.22
CA TYR A 145 -10.85 4.68 -6.10
C TYR A 145 -10.30 4.03 -7.37
N LEU A 146 -11.11 3.98 -8.43
CA LEU A 146 -10.77 3.35 -9.72
C LEU A 146 -9.99 4.26 -10.67
N ILE A 147 -9.60 5.46 -10.25
CA ILE A 147 -8.76 6.31 -11.10
C ILE A 147 -7.40 5.64 -11.21
N ALA A 148 -7.30 4.77 -12.19
CA ALA A 148 -6.02 4.19 -12.57
C ALA A 148 -5.06 5.32 -12.94
N PRO A 149 -3.83 5.30 -12.46
CA PRO A 149 -2.79 6.18 -13.00
C PRO A 149 -2.69 5.97 -14.50
N VAL A 150 -2.50 7.05 -15.25
CA VAL A 150 -2.44 7.01 -16.72
C VAL A 150 -1.30 6.11 -17.22
N ASP A 151 -0.25 5.95 -16.41
CA ASP A 151 0.96 5.18 -16.73
C ASP A 151 1.32 4.25 -15.56
N THR A 152 0.50 3.23 -15.29
CA THR A 152 0.92 2.19 -14.35
C THR A 152 2.07 1.40 -14.97
N PRO A 153 3.26 1.36 -14.36
CA PRO A 153 4.38 0.63 -14.92
C PRO A 153 4.07 -0.87 -14.98
N GLU A 154 4.62 -1.54 -15.97
CA GLU A 154 4.63 -3.00 -15.99
C GLU A 154 5.55 -3.48 -14.85
N ILE A 155 4.96 -4.11 -13.84
CA ILE A 155 5.68 -4.62 -12.67
C ILE A 155 5.76 -6.13 -12.82
N GLU A 156 6.96 -6.63 -13.06
CA GLU A 156 7.21 -8.07 -12.97
C GLU A 156 7.11 -8.49 -11.51
N LEU A 157 6.16 -9.36 -11.21
CA LEU A 157 5.97 -9.92 -9.87
C LEU A 157 6.60 -11.32 -9.79
N PRO A 158 7.34 -11.62 -8.72
CA PRO A 158 7.89 -12.94 -8.50
C PRO A 158 6.77 -13.95 -8.26
N LYS A 159 7.03 -15.22 -8.58
CA LYS A 159 6.12 -16.30 -8.23
C LYS A 159 6.07 -16.49 -6.72
N LEU A 160 4.88 -16.37 -6.15
CA LEU A 160 4.66 -16.52 -4.72
C LEU A 160 4.39 -17.98 -4.34
N ALA A 161 4.88 -18.38 -3.18
CA ALA A 161 4.58 -19.64 -2.53
C ALA A 161 4.48 -19.39 -1.01
N LEU A 162 3.65 -20.17 -0.31
CA LEU A 162 3.63 -20.13 1.15
C LEU A 162 4.92 -20.75 1.70
N PRO A 163 5.54 -20.13 2.73
CA PRO A 163 6.75 -20.70 3.37
C PRO A 163 6.43 -21.87 4.33
N PHE A 164 5.20 -22.36 4.31
CA PHE A 164 4.72 -23.45 5.16
C PHE A 164 3.65 -24.28 4.45
N HIS A 165 3.39 -25.47 4.97
CA HIS A 165 2.32 -26.34 4.49
C HIS A 165 1.03 -26.12 5.28
N LEU A 166 -0.10 -25.98 4.60
CA LEU A 166 -1.42 -25.95 5.22
C LEU A 166 -1.77 -27.36 5.72
N LYS A 167 -2.07 -27.49 7.02
CA LYS A 167 -2.29 -28.80 7.65
C LYS A 167 -3.74 -29.28 7.53
N SER A 168 -4.69 -28.38 7.74
CA SER A 168 -6.12 -28.66 7.66
C SER A 168 -6.88 -27.38 7.29
N PRO A 169 -8.14 -27.44 6.84
CA PRO A 169 -8.94 -26.21 6.59
C PRO A 169 -9.04 -25.28 7.79
N THR A 170 -9.18 -25.83 9.00
CA THR A 170 -9.26 -25.04 10.24
C THR A 170 -7.93 -24.37 10.57
N ASP A 171 -6.82 -25.12 10.47
CA ASP A 171 -5.48 -24.61 10.70
C ASP A 171 -5.10 -23.58 9.62
N ALA A 172 -5.56 -23.80 8.38
CA ALA A 172 -5.30 -22.90 7.26
C ALA A 172 -5.76 -21.46 7.55
N ALA A 173 -6.96 -21.27 8.09
CA ALA A 173 -7.47 -19.95 8.43
C ALA A 173 -6.56 -19.24 9.45
N PHE A 174 -6.13 -19.95 10.50
CA PHE A 174 -5.20 -19.42 11.49
C PHE A 174 -3.83 -19.13 10.89
N GLN A 175 -3.26 -20.07 10.14
CA GLN A 175 -1.94 -19.95 9.54
C GLN A 175 -1.87 -18.78 8.55
N LEU A 176 -2.87 -18.63 7.68
CA LEU A 176 -2.94 -17.52 6.71
C LEU A 176 -3.16 -16.19 7.41
N GLY A 177 -4.03 -16.12 8.42
CA GLY A 177 -4.26 -14.90 9.19
C GLY A 177 -3.02 -14.46 9.98
N PHE A 178 -2.27 -15.41 10.55
CA PHE A 178 -1.01 -15.13 11.21
C PHE A 178 0.06 -14.66 10.22
N PHE A 179 0.18 -15.33 9.09
CA PHE A 179 1.10 -14.97 8.01
C PHE A 179 0.82 -13.56 7.47
N THR A 180 -0.46 -13.22 7.27
CA THR A 180 -0.86 -11.87 6.86
C THR A 180 -0.37 -10.81 7.85
N ARG A 181 -0.49 -11.07 9.16
CA ARG A 181 0.00 -10.13 10.19
C ARG A 181 1.51 -10.00 10.20
N MET A 182 2.24 -11.11 10.00
CA MET A 182 3.70 -11.07 9.85
C MET A 182 4.12 -10.25 8.66
N LEU A 183 3.50 -10.47 7.50
CA LEU A 183 3.75 -9.70 6.28
C LEU A 183 3.42 -8.22 6.46
N PHE A 184 2.30 -7.91 7.10
CA PHE A 184 1.87 -6.54 7.39
C PHE A 184 2.89 -5.77 8.23
N SER A 185 3.68 -6.47 9.06
CA SER A 185 4.74 -5.86 9.87
C SER A 185 6.05 -5.63 9.11
N CYS A 186 6.17 -6.10 7.86
CA CYS A 186 7.40 -5.99 7.08
C CYS A 186 7.61 -4.62 6.41
N PRO A 187 6.58 -3.93 5.89
CA PRO A 187 6.79 -2.60 5.35
C PRO A 187 7.27 -1.69 6.48
N ALA A 188 8.56 -1.38 6.48
CA ALA A 188 9.12 -0.29 7.28
C ALA A 188 8.78 1.01 6.53
N ILE A 189 7.64 1.56 6.85
CA ILE A 189 7.15 2.84 6.34
C ILE A 189 7.59 3.92 7.31
#